data_bdbe351e4fb6e16327a39bb69509a347
#
_entry.id   bdbe351e4fb6e16327a39bb69509a347
#
_cell.length_a   1.000
_cell.length_b   1.000
_cell.length_c   1.000
_cell.angle_alpha   90.00
_cell.angle_beta   90.00
_cell.angle_gamma   90.00
#
_symmetry.space_group_name_H-M   'P 1'
#
loop_
_entity.id
_entity.type
_entity.pdbx_description
1 polymer ?
#
loop_
_entity_poly.entity_id
_entity_poly.type
_entity_poly.pdbx_seq_one_letter_code
_entity_poly.pdbx_strand_id
1 'polypeptide(L)'
;METDQKKRPTGMTILLVLSFINACWNIFSSMVMFMATPKLAEMAQNGEVENLMAPFTATMSEEMRESMLAGMNMIAQIDTKYWLFLGILFIGSLMGVIRMFKGDKRGLHIYAISQILILINASFYLYPHQPQSSFVSDLLLTAIFVLLYYLYFKRMEMQNNEPQTPELP
;
A
#
# COMPACT_ATOMS: atom_id res chain seq x y z
N MET A 1 -33.05 -15.45 15.69
CA MET A 1 -31.62 -15.64 16.04
C MET A 1 -30.91 -14.34 15.67
N GLU A 2 -30.90 -13.39 16.57
CA GLU A 2 -30.05 -12.21 16.45
C GLU A 2 -28.61 -12.67 16.71
N THR A 3 -27.80 -12.75 15.69
CA THR A 3 -26.37 -12.91 15.85
C THR A 3 -25.84 -11.64 16.50
N ASP A 4 -25.52 -11.75 17.77
CA ASP A 4 -24.83 -10.71 18.56
C ASP A 4 -23.49 -10.39 17.88
N GLN A 5 -23.54 -9.47 16.91
CA GLN A 5 -22.34 -8.98 16.24
C GLN A 5 -21.56 -8.14 17.26
N LYS A 6 -20.69 -8.82 18.02
CA LYS A 6 -19.73 -8.17 18.91
C LYS A 6 -19.11 -6.97 18.21
N LYS A 7 -19.40 -5.78 18.71
CA LYS A 7 -18.96 -4.50 18.14
C LYS A 7 -17.45 -4.49 17.99
N ARG A 8 -16.99 -4.38 16.77
CA ARG A 8 -15.55 -4.24 16.49
C ARG A 8 -15.00 -2.95 17.13
N PRO A 9 -13.75 -2.98 17.61
CA PRO A 9 -13.10 -1.77 18.06
C PRO A 9 -13.07 -0.72 16.93
N THR A 10 -13.48 0.50 17.23
CA THR A 10 -13.53 1.61 16.24
C THR A 10 -12.19 1.82 15.54
N GLY A 11 -11.07 1.70 16.28
CA GLY A 11 -9.73 1.83 15.71
C GLY A 11 -9.42 0.77 14.63
N MET A 12 -9.89 -0.46 14.79
CA MET A 12 -9.75 -1.50 13.76
C MET A 12 -10.53 -1.14 12.50
N THR A 13 -11.75 -0.63 12.65
CA THR A 13 -12.56 -0.22 11.51
C THR A 13 -11.88 0.91 10.72
N ILE A 14 -11.33 1.90 11.42
CA ILE A 14 -10.58 3.01 10.79
C ILE A 14 -9.38 2.47 10.01
N LEU A 15 -8.57 1.58 10.60
CA LEU A 15 -7.42 0.97 9.92
C LEU A 15 -7.84 0.20 8.67
N LEU A 16 -8.92 -0.57 8.74
CA LEU A 16 -9.43 -1.34 7.60
C LEU A 16 -9.89 -0.42 6.46
N VAL A 17 -10.59 0.67 6.79
CA VAL A 17 -11.03 1.66 5.79
C VAL A 17 -9.83 2.33 5.14
N LEU A 18 -8.84 2.77 5.92
CA LEU A 18 -7.61 3.38 5.39
C LEU A 18 -6.85 2.40 4.49
N SER A 19 -6.68 1.15 4.92
CA SER A 19 -6.02 0.12 4.11
C SER A 19 -6.79 -0.23 2.84
N PHE A 20 -8.12 -0.21 2.89
CA PHE A 20 -8.97 -0.41 1.72
C PHE A 20 -8.77 0.70 0.68
N ILE A 21 -8.85 1.96 1.12
CA ILE A 21 -8.64 3.13 0.25
C ILE A 21 -7.23 3.09 -0.34
N ASN A 22 -6.22 2.83 0.49
CA ASN A 22 -4.83 2.73 0.05
C ASN A 22 -4.64 1.61 -0.99
N ALA A 23 -5.21 0.42 -0.77
CA ALA A 23 -5.10 -0.69 -1.72
C ALA A 23 -5.78 -0.35 -3.06
N CYS A 24 -6.98 0.21 -3.05
CA CYS A 24 -7.69 0.64 -4.26
C CYS A 24 -6.88 1.70 -5.04
N TRP A 25 -6.34 2.70 -4.34
CA TRP A 25 -5.50 3.73 -4.94
C TRP A 25 -4.26 3.14 -5.62
N ASN A 26 -3.56 2.24 -4.92
CA ASN A 26 -2.34 1.62 -5.46
C ASN A 26 -2.62 0.67 -6.62
N ILE A 27 -3.75 -0.06 -6.62
CA ILE A 27 -4.17 -0.86 -7.77
C ILE A 27 -4.38 0.04 -8.98
N PHE A 28 -5.16 1.11 -8.83
CA PHE A 28 -5.42 2.06 -9.91
C PHE A 28 -4.13 2.70 -10.42
N SER A 29 -3.30 3.21 -9.51
CA SER A 29 -2.00 3.82 -9.81
C SER A 29 -1.07 2.86 -10.55
N SER A 30 -1.00 1.60 -10.11
CA SER A 30 -0.18 0.57 -10.75
C SER A 30 -0.64 0.27 -12.18
N MET A 31 -1.94 0.25 -12.44
CA MET A 31 -2.48 0.07 -13.79
C MET A 31 -2.12 1.24 -14.70
N VAL A 32 -2.29 2.48 -14.21
CA VAL A 32 -1.93 3.68 -14.97
C VAL A 32 -0.44 3.67 -15.29
N MET A 33 0.41 3.39 -14.29
CA MET A 33 1.86 3.39 -14.46
C MET A 33 2.35 2.23 -15.34
N PHE A 34 1.73 1.07 -15.27
CA PHE A 34 2.01 -0.05 -16.18
C PHE A 34 1.83 0.36 -17.64
N MET A 35 0.78 1.14 -17.94
CA MET A 35 0.51 1.63 -19.29
C MET A 35 1.40 2.82 -19.69
N ALA A 36 1.75 3.68 -18.73
CA ALA A 36 2.46 4.93 -18.99
C ALA A 36 3.99 4.74 -19.05
N THR A 37 4.56 3.81 -18.27
CA THR A 37 6.03 3.66 -18.13
C THR A 37 6.75 3.40 -19.45
N PRO A 38 6.26 2.54 -20.39
CA PRO A 38 6.97 2.34 -21.66
C PRO A 38 7.12 3.62 -22.46
N LYS A 39 6.05 4.42 -22.54
CA LYS A 39 6.08 5.71 -23.25
C LYS A 39 6.95 6.73 -22.53
N LEU A 40 6.90 6.73 -21.20
CA LEU A 40 7.73 7.61 -20.39
C LEU A 40 9.23 7.29 -20.55
N ALA A 41 9.58 6.02 -20.62
CA ALA A 41 10.96 5.57 -20.89
C ALA A 41 11.46 6.01 -22.28
N GLU A 42 10.62 5.91 -23.30
CA GLU A 42 10.93 6.42 -24.64
C GLU A 42 11.15 7.92 -24.63
N MET A 43 10.27 8.68 -24.00
CA MET A 43 10.38 10.14 -23.89
C MET A 43 11.64 10.57 -23.09
N ALA A 44 11.99 9.80 -22.06
CA ALA A 44 13.21 10.06 -21.29
C ALA A 44 14.48 9.85 -22.12
N GLN A 45 14.50 8.80 -22.95
CA GLN A 45 15.62 8.54 -23.86
C GLN A 45 15.77 9.63 -24.92
N ASN A 46 14.66 10.20 -25.38
CA ASN A 46 14.65 11.29 -26.39
C ASN A 46 14.88 12.69 -25.78
N GLY A 47 14.95 12.81 -24.44
CA GLY A 47 15.05 14.12 -23.78
C GLY A 47 13.75 14.94 -23.79
N GLU A 48 12.62 14.32 -24.09
CA GLU A 48 11.32 14.99 -24.26
C GLU A 48 10.56 15.18 -22.94
N VAL A 49 11.03 14.58 -21.83
CA VAL A 49 10.37 14.67 -20.51
C VAL A 49 10.28 16.13 -20.05
N GLU A 50 11.33 16.93 -20.27
CA GLU A 50 11.33 18.34 -19.90
C GLU A 50 10.25 19.13 -20.66
N ASN A 51 10.10 18.89 -21.96
CA ASN A 51 9.07 19.52 -22.79
C ASN A 51 7.64 19.13 -22.34
N LEU A 52 7.45 17.86 -21.97
CA LEU A 52 6.18 17.38 -21.43
C LEU A 52 5.83 18.07 -20.11
N MET A 53 6.82 18.30 -19.27
CA MET A 53 6.64 18.88 -17.94
C MET A 53 6.61 20.42 -17.94
N ALA A 54 7.10 21.09 -18.99
CA ALA A 54 7.20 22.54 -19.08
C ALA A 54 5.88 23.28 -18.71
N PRO A 55 4.68 22.87 -19.17
CA PRO A 55 3.44 23.55 -18.82
C PRO A 55 3.09 23.45 -17.31
N PHE A 56 3.51 22.36 -16.66
CA PHE A 56 3.22 22.12 -15.24
C PHE A 56 4.24 22.76 -14.31
N THR A 57 5.46 22.97 -14.81
CA THR A 57 6.58 23.49 -14.01
C THR A 57 6.82 24.99 -14.23
N ALA A 58 6.12 25.64 -15.16
CA ALA A 58 6.33 27.05 -15.52
C ALA A 58 6.21 28.04 -14.35
N THR A 59 5.42 27.69 -13.31
CA THR A 59 5.19 28.53 -12.12
C THR A 59 5.93 28.03 -10.89
N MET A 60 6.71 26.95 -11.01
CA MET A 60 7.45 26.34 -9.88
C MET A 60 8.82 27.00 -9.72
N SER A 61 9.37 26.90 -8.49
CA SER A 61 10.77 27.26 -8.26
C SER A 61 11.69 26.27 -9.01
N GLU A 62 12.89 26.72 -9.35
CA GLU A 62 13.88 25.89 -10.07
C GLU A 62 14.17 24.58 -9.31
N GLU A 63 14.36 24.66 -8.00
CA GLU A 63 14.60 23.48 -7.12
C GLU A 63 13.46 22.46 -7.20
N MET A 64 12.21 22.94 -7.21
CA MET A 64 11.03 22.07 -7.32
C MET A 64 10.91 21.45 -8.70
N ARG A 65 11.25 22.21 -9.77
CA ARG A 65 11.30 21.72 -11.14
C ARG A 65 12.33 20.61 -11.32
N GLU A 66 13.54 20.83 -10.84
CA GLU A 66 14.62 19.82 -10.89
C GLU A 66 14.24 18.54 -10.13
N SER A 67 13.66 18.69 -8.92
CA SER A 67 13.20 17.54 -8.13
C SER A 67 12.12 16.74 -8.85
N MET A 68 11.19 17.42 -9.52
CA MET A 68 10.12 16.79 -10.27
C MET A 68 10.63 16.07 -11.52
N LEU A 69 11.55 16.69 -12.27
CA LEU A 69 12.20 16.07 -13.44
C LEU A 69 13.04 14.85 -13.03
N ALA A 70 13.79 14.96 -11.94
CA ALA A 70 14.54 13.82 -11.38
C ALA A 70 13.62 12.66 -11.01
N GLY A 71 12.47 12.95 -10.37
CA GLY A 71 11.45 11.95 -10.06
C GLY A 71 10.87 11.25 -11.29
N MET A 72 10.55 12.02 -12.34
CA MET A 72 10.03 11.47 -13.60
C MET A 72 11.08 10.60 -14.32
N ASN A 73 12.31 11.04 -14.37
CA ASN A 73 13.41 10.27 -14.95
C ASN A 73 13.69 8.99 -14.17
N MET A 74 13.57 9.02 -12.84
CA MET A 74 13.66 7.83 -12.01
C MET A 74 12.54 6.83 -12.34
N ILE A 75 11.29 7.29 -12.43
CA ILE A 75 10.14 6.46 -12.78
C ILE A 75 10.32 5.83 -14.17
N ALA A 76 10.87 6.57 -15.13
CA ALA A 76 11.15 6.09 -16.48
C ALA A 76 12.19 4.95 -16.53
N GLN A 77 13.05 4.83 -15.51
CA GLN A 77 14.05 3.77 -15.39
C GLN A 77 13.50 2.49 -14.74
N ILE A 78 12.31 2.54 -14.10
CA ILE A 78 11.71 1.40 -13.44
C ILE A 78 11.13 0.44 -14.50
N ASP A 79 11.47 -0.85 -14.40
CA ASP A 79 10.92 -1.88 -15.29
C ASP A 79 9.38 -1.92 -15.17
N THR A 80 8.70 -1.94 -16.30
CA THR A 80 7.22 -2.05 -16.37
C THR A 80 6.67 -3.23 -15.57
N LYS A 81 7.43 -4.32 -15.43
CA LYS A 81 7.05 -5.48 -14.62
C LYS A 81 6.83 -5.15 -13.16
N TYR A 82 7.56 -4.16 -12.63
CA TYR A 82 7.36 -3.67 -11.26
C TYR A 82 5.90 -3.29 -11.00
N TRP A 83 5.33 -2.50 -11.89
CA TRP A 83 3.95 -2.01 -11.78
C TRP A 83 2.93 -3.14 -11.89
N LEU A 84 3.17 -4.10 -12.77
CA LEU A 84 2.30 -5.28 -12.92
C LEU A 84 2.27 -6.09 -11.62
N PHE A 85 3.44 -6.45 -11.10
CA PHE A 85 3.54 -7.20 -9.84
C PHE A 85 2.96 -6.42 -8.68
N LEU A 86 3.23 -5.12 -8.59
CA LEU A 86 2.69 -4.24 -7.55
C LEU A 86 1.16 -4.27 -7.54
N GLY A 87 0.52 -4.13 -8.70
CA GLY A 87 -0.94 -4.20 -8.83
C GLY A 87 -1.51 -5.53 -8.35
N ILE A 88 -0.91 -6.67 -8.76
CA ILE A 88 -1.31 -8.00 -8.32
C ILE A 88 -1.19 -8.16 -6.79
N LEU A 89 -0.11 -7.68 -6.21
CA LEU A 89 0.13 -7.76 -4.77
C LEU A 89 -0.85 -6.89 -3.97
N PHE A 90 -1.23 -5.71 -4.49
CA PHE A 90 -2.27 -4.89 -3.86
C PHE A 90 -3.66 -5.50 -3.99
N ILE A 91 -3.96 -6.26 -5.04
CA ILE A 91 -5.19 -7.08 -5.11
C ILE A 91 -5.19 -8.13 -3.98
N GLY A 92 -4.07 -8.80 -3.74
CA GLY A 92 -3.91 -9.71 -2.60
C GLY A 92 -4.12 -9.01 -1.25
N SER A 93 -3.52 -7.83 -1.07
CA SER A 93 -3.70 -6.99 0.11
C SER A 93 -5.17 -6.61 0.32
N LEU A 94 -5.87 -6.18 -0.74
CA LEU A 94 -7.28 -5.84 -0.73
C LEU A 94 -8.16 -7.04 -0.33
N MET A 95 -7.88 -8.23 -0.86
CA MET A 95 -8.57 -9.47 -0.46
C MET A 95 -8.37 -9.76 1.04
N GLY A 96 -7.15 -9.54 1.57
CA GLY A 96 -6.86 -9.63 2.99
C GLY A 96 -7.74 -8.69 3.82
N VAL A 97 -7.80 -7.41 3.43
CA VAL A 97 -8.62 -6.39 4.09
C VAL A 97 -10.11 -6.75 4.06
N ILE A 98 -10.64 -7.19 2.91
CA ILE A 98 -12.06 -7.60 2.78
C ILE A 98 -12.38 -8.78 3.70
N ARG A 99 -11.48 -9.77 3.80
CA ARG A 99 -11.65 -10.90 4.74
C ARG A 99 -11.62 -10.43 6.19
N MET A 100 -10.72 -9.51 6.53
CA MET A 100 -10.70 -8.90 7.87
C MET A 100 -12.00 -8.12 8.15
N PHE A 101 -12.58 -7.45 7.16
CA PHE A 101 -13.92 -6.83 7.30
C PHE A 101 -15.03 -7.85 7.57
N LYS A 102 -14.88 -9.10 7.12
CA LYS A 102 -15.82 -10.21 7.42
C LYS A 102 -15.51 -10.90 8.76
N GLY A 103 -14.46 -10.48 9.48
CA GLY A 103 -14.04 -11.09 10.74
C GLY A 103 -13.20 -12.37 10.58
N ASP A 104 -12.76 -12.69 9.35
CA ASP A 104 -11.91 -13.85 9.07
C ASP A 104 -10.46 -13.53 9.42
N LYS A 105 -9.90 -14.25 10.41
CA LYS A 105 -8.49 -14.11 10.84
C LYS A 105 -7.48 -14.41 9.73
N ARG A 106 -7.83 -15.25 8.76
CA ARG A 106 -6.98 -15.56 7.60
C ARG A 106 -6.71 -14.32 6.75
N GLY A 107 -7.58 -13.31 6.83
CA GLY A 107 -7.38 -12.02 6.17
C GLY A 107 -6.10 -11.32 6.60
N LEU A 108 -5.74 -11.40 7.89
CA LEU A 108 -4.49 -10.82 8.40
C LEU A 108 -3.26 -11.48 7.77
N HIS A 109 -3.25 -12.80 7.63
CA HIS A 109 -2.12 -13.52 7.03
C HIS A 109 -1.96 -13.16 5.56
N ILE A 110 -3.07 -13.10 4.80
CA ILE A 110 -3.04 -12.70 3.38
C ILE A 110 -2.53 -11.26 3.26
N TYR A 111 -3.02 -10.35 4.09
CA TYR A 111 -2.56 -8.96 4.11
C TYR A 111 -1.06 -8.86 4.42
N ALA A 112 -0.59 -9.51 5.50
CA ALA A 112 0.81 -9.46 5.90
C ALA A 112 1.76 -10.05 4.84
N ILE A 113 1.40 -11.20 4.24
CA ILE A 113 2.15 -11.81 3.15
C ILE A 113 2.23 -10.85 1.95
N SER A 114 1.10 -10.25 1.56
CA SER A 114 1.08 -9.28 0.46
C SER A 114 1.98 -8.08 0.74
N GLN A 115 1.99 -7.53 1.96
CA GLN A 115 2.85 -6.42 2.35
C GLN A 115 4.34 -6.79 2.28
N ILE A 116 4.71 -7.98 2.75
CA ILE A 116 6.10 -8.47 2.64
C ILE A 116 6.52 -8.62 1.17
N LEU A 117 5.64 -9.17 0.33
CA LEU A 117 5.92 -9.33 -1.10
C LEU A 117 6.01 -7.98 -1.82
N ILE A 118 5.24 -6.97 -1.42
CA ILE A 118 5.35 -5.60 -1.92
C ILE A 118 6.73 -5.02 -1.61
N LEU A 119 7.23 -5.18 -0.37
CA LEU A 119 8.58 -4.75 0.01
C LEU A 119 9.67 -5.48 -0.80
N ILE A 120 9.50 -6.79 -1.01
CA ILE A 120 10.42 -7.58 -1.83
C ILE A 120 10.43 -7.07 -3.27
N ASN A 121 9.25 -6.86 -3.87
CA ASN A 121 9.12 -6.31 -5.22
C ASN A 121 9.79 -4.94 -5.32
N ALA A 122 9.55 -4.04 -4.36
CA ALA A 122 10.21 -2.74 -4.30
C ALA A 122 11.72 -2.84 -4.16
N SER A 123 12.21 -3.82 -3.38
CA SER A 123 13.66 -4.05 -3.19
C SER A 123 14.38 -4.39 -4.50
N PHE A 124 13.74 -5.12 -5.38
CA PHE A 124 14.33 -5.52 -6.65
C PHE A 124 14.28 -4.42 -7.72
N TYR A 125 13.20 -3.65 -7.78
CA TYR A 125 12.94 -2.76 -8.91
C TYR A 125 13.01 -1.28 -8.56
N LEU A 126 12.64 -0.89 -7.33
CA LEU A 126 12.50 0.50 -6.95
C LEU A 126 13.71 1.02 -6.16
N TYR A 127 14.14 0.31 -5.14
CA TYR A 127 15.20 0.79 -4.23
C TYR A 127 16.59 0.88 -4.84
N PRO A 128 16.97 0.18 -5.92
CA PRO A 128 18.21 0.47 -6.62
C PRO A 128 18.30 1.92 -7.15
N HIS A 129 17.15 2.57 -7.35
CA HIS A 129 17.03 3.93 -7.88
C HIS A 129 16.66 4.99 -6.81
N GLN A 130 16.45 4.56 -5.55
CA GLN A 130 16.04 5.43 -4.44
C GLN A 130 17.05 5.44 -3.28
N PRO A 131 17.06 6.52 -2.45
CA PRO A 131 17.87 6.54 -1.23
C PRO A 131 17.41 5.45 -0.25
N GLN A 132 18.35 4.87 0.49
CA GLN A 132 18.10 3.81 1.48
C GLN A 132 17.08 4.21 2.57
N SER A 133 16.96 5.51 2.86
CA SER A 133 15.97 6.04 3.80
C SER A 133 14.53 5.70 3.41
N SER A 134 14.23 5.62 2.11
CA SER A 134 12.88 5.27 1.61
C SER A 134 12.51 3.83 1.98
N PHE A 135 13.46 2.89 1.80
CA PHE A 135 13.25 1.48 2.20
C PHE A 135 12.96 1.34 3.69
N VAL A 136 13.76 2.01 4.53
CA VAL A 136 13.58 1.96 5.99
C VAL A 136 12.21 2.51 6.39
N SER A 137 11.78 3.61 5.79
CA SER A 137 10.48 4.21 6.06
C SER A 137 9.33 3.29 5.68
N ASP A 138 9.39 2.66 4.52
CA ASP A 138 8.36 1.73 4.04
C ASP A 138 8.31 0.45 4.88
N LEU A 139 9.47 -0.06 5.29
CA LEU A 139 9.59 -1.20 6.20
C LEU A 139 8.95 -0.89 7.56
N LEU A 140 9.27 0.26 8.16
CA LEU A 140 8.72 0.68 9.44
C LEU A 140 7.20 0.87 9.36
N LEU A 141 6.71 1.54 8.33
CA LEU A 141 5.29 1.76 8.13
C LEU A 141 4.53 0.42 8.00
N THR A 142 5.05 -0.48 7.18
CA THR A 142 4.49 -1.83 7.00
C THR A 142 4.47 -2.60 8.32
N ALA A 143 5.57 -2.59 9.07
CA ALA A 143 5.67 -3.26 10.36
C ALA A 143 4.64 -2.72 11.37
N ILE A 144 4.47 -1.39 11.43
CA ILE A 144 3.48 -0.74 12.30
C ILE A 144 2.06 -1.20 11.94
N PHE A 145 1.68 -1.19 10.67
CA PHE A 145 0.34 -1.60 10.25
C PHE A 145 0.07 -3.08 10.57
N VAL A 146 1.01 -3.97 10.25
CA VAL A 146 0.87 -5.41 10.55
C VAL A 146 0.77 -5.64 12.05
N LEU A 147 1.59 -4.94 12.86
CA LEU A 147 1.55 -5.04 14.32
C LEU A 147 0.21 -4.55 14.90
N LEU A 148 -0.29 -3.39 14.43
CA LEU A 148 -1.57 -2.86 14.87
C LEU A 148 -2.71 -3.83 14.56
N TYR A 149 -2.75 -4.41 13.38
CA TYR A 149 -3.74 -5.43 13.03
C TYR A 149 -3.64 -6.66 13.92
N TYR A 150 -2.42 -7.14 14.18
CA TYR A 150 -2.21 -8.27 15.07
C TYR A 150 -2.72 -8.00 16.50
N LEU A 151 -2.41 -6.83 17.05
CA LEU A 151 -2.86 -6.43 18.39
C LEU A 151 -4.39 -6.33 18.49
N TYR A 152 -5.04 -5.77 17.47
CA TYR A 152 -6.50 -5.71 17.43
C TYR A 152 -7.15 -7.09 17.34
N PHE A 153 -6.60 -7.99 16.53
CA PHE A 153 -7.10 -9.37 16.44
C PHE A 153 -6.91 -10.12 17.76
N LYS A 154 -5.74 -10.01 18.38
CA LYS A 154 -5.48 -10.62 19.69
C LYS A 154 -6.44 -10.11 20.76
N ARG A 155 -6.72 -8.81 20.78
CA ARG A 155 -7.68 -8.22 21.72
C ARG A 155 -9.10 -8.78 21.53
N MET A 156 -9.56 -8.93 20.30
CA MET A 156 -10.87 -9.52 20.01
C MET A 156 -10.95 -10.99 20.44
N GLU A 157 -9.85 -11.73 20.29
CA GLU A 157 -9.78 -13.13 20.70
C GLU A 157 -9.87 -13.26 22.23
N MET A 158 -9.19 -12.43 22.98
CA MET A 158 -9.29 -12.39 24.45
C MET A 158 -10.72 -12.09 24.91
N GLN A 159 -11.39 -11.11 24.32
CA GLN A 159 -12.78 -10.77 24.64
C GLN A 159 -13.78 -11.90 24.32
N ASN A 160 -13.47 -12.75 23.34
CA ASN A 160 -14.31 -13.90 23.00
C ASN A 160 -14.12 -15.08 23.96
N ASN A 161 -13.00 -15.15 24.66
CA ASN A 161 -12.63 -16.24 25.57
C ASN A 161 -12.93 -15.90 27.05
N GLU A 162 -13.35 -14.66 27.37
CA GLU A 162 -13.83 -14.34 28.71
C GLU A 162 -15.11 -15.14 28.99
N PRO A 163 -15.13 -15.95 30.06
CA PRO A 163 -16.35 -16.67 30.46
C PRO A 163 -17.44 -15.63 30.76
N GLN A 164 -18.59 -15.78 30.11
CA GLN A 164 -19.77 -14.99 30.46
C GLN A 164 -20.09 -15.30 31.91
N THR A 165 -19.83 -14.36 32.81
CA THR A 165 -20.32 -14.42 34.17
C THR A 165 -21.85 -14.58 34.08
N PRO A 166 -22.44 -15.67 34.59
CA PRO A 166 -23.88 -15.78 34.59
C PRO A 166 -24.46 -14.62 35.39
N GLU A 167 -25.32 -13.83 34.76
CA GLU A 167 -26.12 -12.85 35.50
C GLU A 167 -26.92 -13.65 36.56
N LEU A 168 -26.54 -13.44 37.83
CA LEU A 168 -27.30 -13.99 38.95
C LEU A 168 -28.69 -13.36 38.94
N PRO A 169 -29.74 -14.16 39.11
CA PRO A 169 -31.12 -13.70 39.12
C PRO A 169 -31.42 -12.76 40.29
#